data_ba004a121cf63f299619a50ae32063f9
#
_entry.id   ba004a121cf63f299619a50ae32063f9
#
_cell.length_a   1.000
_cell.length_b   1.000
_cell.length_c   1.000
_cell.angle_alpha   90.00
_cell.angle_beta   90.00
_cell.angle_gamma   90.00
#
_symmetry.space_group_name_H-M   'P 1'
#
loop_
_entity.id
_entity.type
_entity.pdbx_description
1 polymer ?
#
loop_
_entity_poly.entity_id
_entity_poly.type
_entity_poly.pdbx_seq_one_letter_code
_entity_poly.pdbx_strand_id
1 'polypeptide(L)'
;EFLRTNKENNEYFKLVNTGNPREDFISAYFDRYNGEVLLASHRWVTYNVWGNAFNELIYGMGGATSNYADMFEMATGEPFNWDDFALGEPNKYANPFFDEHNNPIRDIRLYETLFVNGDRFRGRTLEIYKGGREQCDGYSDELARATYNGYGMRKFLRDRSTEVGGKFYSCPLIRLPEIYLNIAEAMNELGKATDKDEFGRDAYDYVNLVRERVKMPALTSQKAAPGLPLREAIL
;
A
#
# COMPACT_ATOMS: atom_id res chain seq x y z
N GLU A 1 -16.96 -10.63 18.80
CA GLU A 1 -18.20 -11.11 18.16
C GLU A 1 -17.99 -11.39 16.67
N PHE A 2 -17.53 -10.40 15.89
CA PHE A 2 -17.34 -10.56 14.43
C PHE A 2 -16.49 -11.79 14.07
N LEU A 3 -15.30 -11.93 14.66
CA LEU A 3 -14.40 -13.07 14.34
C LEU A 3 -15.01 -14.41 14.73
N ARG A 4 -15.77 -14.48 15.82
CA ARG A 4 -16.47 -15.69 16.23
C ARG A 4 -17.51 -16.10 15.20
N THR A 5 -18.39 -15.17 14.82
CA THR A 5 -19.39 -15.41 13.79
C THR A 5 -18.77 -15.78 12.45
N ASN A 6 -17.65 -15.14 12.07
CA ASN A 6 -16.95 -15.49 10.83
C ASN A 6 -16.41 -16.93 10.86
N LYS A 7 -15.85 -17.37 12.00
CA LYS A 7 -15.36 -18.74 12.19
C LYS A 7 -16.50 -19.77 12.11
N GLU A 8 -17.64 -19.47 12.74
CA GLU A 8 -18.84 -20.30 12.68
C GLU A 8 -19.41 -20.44 11.25
N ASN A 9 -19.23 -19.40 10.42
CA ASN A 9 -19.64 -19.37 9.01
C ASN A 9 -18.53 -19.82 8.05
N ASN A 10 -17.67 -20.76 8.43
CA ASN A 10 -16.58 -21.31 7.64
C ASN A 10 -15.58 -20.26 7.12
N GLU A 11 -15.32 -19.23 7.89
CA GLU A 11 -14.38 -18.15 7.54
C GLU A 11 -14.69 -17.52 6.17
N TYR A 12 -15.93 -17.13 5.97
CA TYR A 12 -16.36 -16.45 4.74
C TYR A 12 -15.49 -15.22 4.47
N PHE A 13 -15.21 -14.42 5.51
CA PHE A 13 -14.29 -13.30 5.41
C PHE A 13 -12.87 -13.75 5.71
N LYS A 14 -11.99 -13.54 4.76
CA LYS A 14 -10.57 -13.87 4.84
C LYS A 14 -9.73 -12.91 4.00
N LEU A 15 -8.46 -12.75 4.36
CA LEU A 15 -7.53 -11.96 3.55
C LEU A 15 -7.37 -12.59 2.17
N VAL A 16 -7.33 -11.74 1.14
CA VAL A 16 -6.94 -12.16 -0.20
C VAL A 16 -5.49 -12.61 -0.15
N ASN A 17 -5.22 -13.83 -0.58
CA ASN A 17 -3.88 -14.42 -0.61
C ASN A 17 -3.78 -15.41 -1.78
N THR A 18 -3.29 -14.94 -2.92
CA THR A 18 -3.02 -15.74 -4.13
C THR A 18 -1.55 -16.15 -4.20
N GLY A 19 -0.73 -15.68 -3.27
CA GLY A 19 0.71 -15.86 -3.25
C GLY A 19 1.50 -14.77 -4.01
N ASN A 20 0.81 -13.85 -4.66
CA ASN A 20 1.41 -12.65 -5.26
C ASN A 20 1.03 -11.40 -4.46
N PRO A 21 1.93 -10.86 -3.63
CA PRO A 21 1.62 -9.75 -2.72
C PRO A 21 1.07 -8.49 -3.40
N ARG A 22 1.56 -8.15 -4.59
CA ARG A 22 1.06 -7.00 -5.36
C ARG A 22 -0.37 -7.23 -5.82
N GLU A 23 -0.64 -8.38 -6.41
CA GLU A 23 -1.98 -8.74 -6.89
C GLU A 23 -2.97 -8.88 -5.72
N ASP A 24 -2.55 -9.46 -4.61
CA ASP A 24 -3.38 -9.61 -3.41
C ASP A 24 -3.81 -8.25 -2.87
N PHE A 25 -2.89 -7.30 -2.81
CA PHE A 25 -3.19 -5.95 -2.36
C PHE A 25 -4.14 -5.21 -3.32
N ILE A 26 -3.92 -5.34 -4.64
CA ILE A 26 -4.78 -4.75 -5.66
C ILE A 26 -6.18 -5.37 -5.60
N SER A 27 -6.28 -6.69 -5.59
CA SER A 27 -7.56 -7.42 -5.59
C SER A 27 -8.42 -7.06 -4.39
N ALA A 28 -7.81 -6.80 -3.24
CA ALA A 28 -8.51 -6.35 -2.05
C ALA A 28 -9.26 -5.01 -2.23
N TYR A 29 -8.86 -4.20 -3.21
CA TYR A 29 -9.51 -2.92 -3.53
C TYR A 29 -10.40 -2.99 -4.77
N PHE A 30 -10.05 -3.84 -5.73
CA PHE A 30 -10.72 -3.85 -7.03
C PHE A 30 -11.80 -4.90 -7.17
N ASP A 31 -11.58 -6.09 -6.60
CA ASP A 31 -12.50 -7.19 -6.82
C ASP A 31 -13.72 -7.01 -5.94
N ARG A 32 -14.87 -6.83 -6.59
CA ARG A 32 -16.14 -6.50 -5.95
C ARG A 32 -16.58 -7.51 -4.88
N TYR A 33 -16.25 -8.78 -5.09
CA TYR A 33 -16.70 -9.89 -4.27
C TYR A 33 -15.53 -10.69 -3.73
N ASN A 34 -14.58 -10.01 -3.10
CA ASN A 34 -13.52 -10.70 -2.38
C ASN A 34 -13.91 -10.87 -0.90
N GLY A 35 -13.33 -11.87 -0.25
CA GLY A 35 -13.60 -12.17 1.16
C GLY A 35 -13.07 -11.14 2.15
N GLU A 36 -12.34 -10.13 1.69
CA GLU A 36 -11.71 -9.13 2.56
C GLU A 36 -12.60 -7.92 2.83
N VAL A 37 -13.54 -7.61 1.92
CA VAL A 37 -14.39 -6.43 1.99
C VAL A 37 -15.65 -6.73 2.80
N LEU A 38 -15.79 -6.03 3.94
CA LEU A 38 -16.97 -6.13 4.80
C LEU A 38 -18.06 -5.15 4.39
N LEU A 39 -17.65 -3.93 4.04
CA LEU A 39 -18.55 -2.87 3.60
C LEU A 39 -17.91 -2.11 2.44
N ALA A 40 -18.68 -1.92 1.37
CA ALA A 40 -18.25 -1.14 0.23
C ALA A 40 -19.36 -0.23 -0.28
N SER A 41 -18.98 0.93 -0.79
CA SER A 41 -19.84 1.79 -1.58
C SER A 41 -19.77 1.37 -3.04
N HIS A 42 -20.90 1.00 -3.61
CA HIS A 42 -21.03 0.66 -5.01
C HIS A 42 -21.60 1.85 -5.77
N ARG A 43 -20.74 2.76 -6.16
CA ARG A 43 -21.16 3.87 -7.02
C ARG A 43 -20.94 3.48 -8.47
N TRP A 44 -21.97 3.58 -9.31
CA TRP A 44 -21.82 3.53 -10.75
C TRP A 44 -21.03 4.76 -11.18
N VAL A 45 -19.76 4.58 -11.47
CA VAL A 45 -19.00 5.61 -12.13
C VAL A 45 -18.86 5.20 -13.59
N THR A 46 -19.74 5.72 -14.44
CA THR A 46 -19.55 5.70 -15.88
C THR A 46 -18.47 6.70 -16.26
N TYR A 47 -17.32 6.66 -15.58
CA TYR A 47 -16.21 7.47 -15.96
C TYR A 47 -15.38 6.72 -17.00
N ASN A 48 -15.25 7.33 -18.14
CA ASN A 48 -14.22 6.99 -19.10
C ASN A 48 -12.89 7.48 -18.50
N VAL A 49 -12.40 6.76 -17.50
CA VAL A 49 -11.27 7.14 -16.65
C VAL A 49 -9.92 7.19 -17.40
N TRP A 50 -9.95 6.87 -18.70
CA TRP A 50 -8.79 6.57 -19.51
C TRP A 50 -7.89 7.72 -19.89
N GLY A 51 -8.46 8.84 -20.21
CA GLY A 51 -7.66 9.97 -20.68
C GLY A 51 -7.18 10.83 -19.52
N ASN A 52 -8.07 11.14 -18.61
CA ASN A 52 -7.87 12.20 -17.63
C ASN A 52 -7.46 11.66 -16.24
N ALA A 53 -8.05 10.57 -15.75
CA ALA A 53 -7.75 10.16 -14.38
C ALA A 53 -6.32 9.61 -14.21
N PHE A 54 -5.76 8.94 -15.22
CA PHE A 54 -4.35 8.57 -15.18
C PHE A 54 -3.47 9.82 -15.17
N ASN A 55 -3.78 10.79 -16.01
CA ASN A 55 -3.08 12.07 -16.04
C ASN A 55 -3.30 12.85 -14.74
N GLU A 56 -4.52 12.91 -14.23
CA GLU A 56 -4.83 13.60 -12.97
C GLU A 56 -4.17 12.95 -11.77
N LEU A 57 -4.11 11.62 -11.71
CA LEU A 57 -3.51 10.89 -10.60
C LEU A 57 -1.98 10.87 -10.66
N ILE A 58 -1.38 10.80 -11.85
CA ILE A 58 0.06 10.95 -12.00
C ILE A 58 0.47 12.42 -11.96
N TYR A 59 -0.32 13.30 -12.59
CA TYR A 59 0.16 14.63 -12.98
C TYR A 59 -0.42 15.78 -12.18
N GLY A 60 -1.11 15.57 -11.09
CA GLY A 60 -1.28 16.78 -10.36
C GLY A 60 -2.45 17.02 -9.46
N MET A 61 -3.41 16.13 -9.33
CA MET A 61 -4.54 16.44 -8.45
C MET A 61 -4.56 15.66 -7.12
N GLY A 62 -3.55 14.89 -6.85
CA GLY A 62 -3.55 14.04 -5.65
C GLY A 62 -2.20 13.44 -5.35
N GLY A 63 -1.15 14.25 -5.27
CA GLY A 63 0.16 13.78 -4.84
C GLY A 63 0.13 13.37 -3.36
N ALA A 64 0.68 12.22 -3.04
CA ALA A 64 0.99 11.88 -1.65
C ALA A 64 2.10 12.78 -1.14
N THR A 65 2.10 13.08 0.15
CA THR A 65 3.24 13.75 0.77
C THR A 65 4.45 12.82 0.79
N SER A 66 5.65 13.38 0.77
CA SER A 66 6.88 12.58 0.93
C SER A 66 6.86 11.83 2.25
N ASN A 67 6.41 12.47 3.34
CA ASN A 67 6.28 11.81 4.64
C ASN A 67 5.40 10.55 4.58
N TYR A 68 4.31 10.57 3.80
CA TYR A 68 3.48 9.36 3.64
C TYR A 68 4.24 8.25 2.89
N ALA A 69 4.99 8.60 1.84
CA ALA A 69 5.82 7.64 1.13
C ALA A 69 6.94 7.06 2.03
N ASP A 70 7.49 7.89 2.91
CA ASP A 70 8.57 7.50 3.82
C ASP A 70 8.12 6.56 4.95
N MET A 71 6.80 6.53 5.26
CA MET A 71 6.22 5.58 6.23
C MET A 71 6.27 4.12 5.78
N PHE A 72 6.42 3.86 4.49
CA PHE A 72 6.58 2.49 3.99
C PHE A 72 7.99 1.99 4.30
N GLU A 73 8.09 0.92 5.08
CA GLU A 73 9.35 0.31 5.50
C GLU A 73 10.17 -0.23 4.32
N MET A 74 11.43 -0.54 4.57
CA MET A 74 12.24 -1.40 3.70
C MET A 74 11.64 -2.81 3.67
N ALA A 75 11.86 -3.57 2.60
CA ALA A 75 11.41 -4.98 2.51
C ALA A 75 12.01 -5.86 3.62
N THR A 76 13.07 -5.42 4.27
CA THR A 76 13.67 -6.04 5.45
C THR A 76 12.89 -5.78 6.75
N GLY A 77 11.87 -4.90 6.71
CA GLY A 77 11.11 -4.46 7.88
C GLY A 77 11.84 -3.41 8.73
N GLU A 78 12.89 -2.80 8.22
CA GLU A 78 13.54 -1.65 8.84
C GLU A 78 12.90 -0.35 8.35
N PRO A 79 12.86 0.71 9.17
CA PRO A 79 12.38 2.01 8.75
C PRO A 79 13.16 2.53 7.53
N PHE A 80 12.46 3.20 6.63
CA PHE A 80 13.11 3.88 5.53
C PHE A 80 13.81 5.15 5.99
N ASN A 81 15.04 5.36 5.52
CA ASN A 81 15.82 6.57 5.79
C ASN A 81 16.51 7.05 4.50
N TRP A 82 16.30 8.30 4.14
CA TRP A 82 16.96 8.91 2.99
C TRP A 82 18.47 8.97 3.12
N ASP A 83 19.00 9.03 4.34
CA ASP A 83 20.45 9.08 4.60
C ASP A 83 21.18 7.80 4.14
N ASP A 84 20.44 6.69 4.00
CA ASP A 84 20.99 5.42 3.48
C ASP A 84 21.21 5.47 1.97
N PHE A 85 20.64 6.46 1.28
CA PHE A 85 20.73 6.65 -0.15
C PHE A 85 21.54 7.91 -0.43
N ALA A 86 22.85 7.75 -0.72
CA ALA A 86 23.77 8.88 -0.92
C ALA A 86 23.37 9.73 -2.13
N LEU A 87 22.83 10.92 -1.83
CA LEU A 87 22.60 11.97 -2.81
C LEU A 87 23.91 12.71 -3.02
N GLY A 88 24.48 12.68 -4.26
CA GLY A 88 25.54 13.59 -4.62
C GLY A 88 26.87 12.98 -5.08
N GLU A 89 27.06 11.69 -5.02
CA GLU A 89 28.23 11.03 -5.63
C GLU A 89 27.88 10.57 -7.05
N PRO A 90 28.65 10.90 -8.09
CA PRO A 90 28.28 10.70 -9.49
C PRO A 90 27.98 9.26 -9.93
N ASN A 91 28.26 8.28 -9.09
CA ASN A 91 28.06 6.86 -9.39
C ASN A 91 27.34 6.08 -8.27
N LYS A 92 26.71 6.77 -7.35
CA LYS A 92 26.02 6.15 -6.20
C LYS A 92 24.57 6.59 -6.07
N TYR A 93 23.86 6.70 -7.17
CA TYR A 93 22.42 6.79 -7.09
C TYR A 93 21.87 5.40 -6.80
N ALA A 94 21.94 4.97 -5.55
CA ALA A 94 21.10 3.88 -5.12
C ALA A 94 19.67 4.33 -5.35
N ASN A 95 18.94 3.64 -6.21
CA ASN A 95 17.54 3.88 -6.41
C ASN A 95 16.81 3.54 -5.09
N PRO A 96 16.08 4.48 -4.45
CA PRO A 96 15.42 4.21 -3.16
C PRO A 96 14.22 3.26 -3.26
N PHE A 97 13.91 2.78 -4.46
CA PHE A 97 12.75 1.94 -4.74
C PHE A 97 13.11 0.56 -5.26
N PHE A 98 14.23 0.42 -5.98
CA PHE A 98 14.60 -0.83 -6.64
C PHE A 98 16.09 -1.11 -6.50
N ASP A 99 16.43 -2.40 -6.40
CA ASP A 99 17.81 -2.86 -6.47
C ASP A 99 18.36 -2.84 -7.93
N GLU A 100 19.60 -3.27 -8.10
CA GLU A 100 20.29 -3.34 -9.41
C GLU A 100 19.62 -4.32 -10.40
N HIS A 101 18.77 -5.22 -9.89
CA HIS A 101 17.99 -6.19 -10.68
C HIS A 101 16.53 -5.75 -10.90
N ASN A 102 16.20 -4.52 -10.52
CA ASN A 102 14.82 -3.97 -10.52
C ASN A 102 13.84 -4.72 -9.60
N ASN A 103 14.31 -5.34 -8.53
CA ASN A 103 13.42 -5.87 -7.50
C ASN A 103 13.04 -4.75 -6.53
N PRO A 104 11.78 -4.69 -6.11
CA PRO A 104 11.34 -3.77 -5.06
C PRO A 104 12.11 -3.98 -3.75
N ILE A 105 12.66 -2.91 -3.19
CA ILE A 105 13.43 -2.97 -1.92
C ILE A 105 12.66 -2.41 -0.73
N ARG A 106 11.45 -1.93 -0.94
CA ARG A 106 10.56 -1.41 0.11
C ARG A 106 9.30 -2.27 0.21
N ASP A 107 8.49 -1.98 1.21
CA ASP A 107 7.18 -2.58 1.37
C ASP A 107 6.40 -2.56 0.05
N ILE A 108 5.92 -3.70 -0.37
CA ILE A 108 5.26 -3.86 -1.67
C ILE A 108 4.00 -3.01 -1.79
N ARG A 109 3.37 -2.64 -0.66
CA ARG A 109 2.20 -1.76 -0.63
C ARG A 109 2.50 -0.36 -1.15
N LEU A 110 3.76 0.11 -1.03
CA LEU A 110 4.19 1.39 -1.61
C LEU A 110 3.89 1.43 -3.11
N TYR A 111 4.32 0.39 -3.84
CA TYR A 111 4.26 0.33 -5.30
C TYR A 111 2.83 0.16 -5.84
N GLU A 112 1.89 -0.27 -5.02
CA GLU A 112 0.48 -0.36 -5.40
C GLU A 112 -0.35 0.81 -4.85
N THR A 113 0.25 1.64 -4.01
CA THR A 113 -0.38 2.85 -3.48
C THR A 113 0.07 4.09 -4.24
N LEU A 114 1.36 4.16 -4.59
CA LEU A 114 1.99 5.30 -5.24
C LEU A 114 2.70 4.90 -6.52
N PHE A 115 2.70 5.79 -7.49
CA PHE A 115 3.66 5.73 -8.57
C PHE A 115 5.01 6.23 -8.07
N VAL A 116 6.05 5.45 -8.31
CA VAL A 116 7.42 5.78 -7.96
C VAL A 116 8.32 5.68 -9.18
N ASN A 117 9.43 6.43 -9.17
CA ASN A 117 10.38 6.41 -10.27
C ASN A 117 10.97 5.01 -10.47
N GLY A 118 10.99 4.54 -11.70
CA GLY A 118 11.52 3.23 -12.09
C GLY A 118 10.50 2.09 -12.03
N ASP A 119 9.30 2.29 -11.47
CA ASP A 119 8.27 1.25 -11.47
C ASP A 119 7.69 1.03 -12.88
N ARG A 120 7.11 -0.13 -13.09
CA ARG A 120 6.47 -0.46 -14.36
C ARG A 120 4.97 -0.20 -14.30
N PHE A 121 4.49 0.47 -15.33
CA PHE A 121 3.06 0.68 -15.52
C PHE A 121 2.74 0.76 -17.02
N ARG A 122 1.69 0.08 -17.45
CA ARG A 122 1.27 -0.01 -18.86
C ARG A 122 2.39 -0.44 -19.81
N GLY A 123 3.14 -1.46 -19.38
CA GLY A 123 4.17 -2.08 -20.20
C GLY A 123 5.47 -1.29 -20.33
N ARG A 124 5.61 -0.17 -19.63
CA ARG A 124 6.82 0.67 -19.65
C ARG A 124 7.31 1.03 -18.26
N THR A 125 8.54 1.42 -18.17
CA THR A 125 9.14 1.99 -16.96
C THR A 125 8.73 3.46 -16.83
N LEU A 126 8.37 3.88 -15.63
CA LEU A 126 8.05 5.27 -15.30
C LEU A 126 9.35 6.06 -15.07
N GLU A 127 9.41 7.25 -15.67
CA GLU A 127 10.55 8.17 -15.61
C GLU A 127 10.14 9.42 -14.84
N ILE A 128 9.95 9.28 -13.51
CA ILE A 128 9.49 10.36 -12.64
C ILE A 128 10.72 11.12 -12.08
N TYR A 129 11.44 11.77 -12.97
CA TYR A 129 12.58 12.61 -12.63
C TYR A 129 12.66 13.80 -13.59
N LYS A 130 13.45 14.81 -13.25
CA LYS A 130 13.63 15.99 -14.09
C LYS A 130 14.21 15.60 -15.47
N GLY A 131 13.47 15.94 -16.52
CA GLY A 131 13.80 15.57 -17.90
C GLY A 131 13.25 14.20 -18.32
N GLY A 132 12.66 13.42 -17.43
CA GLY A 132 11.97 12.19 -17.75
C GLY A 132 10.58 12.42 -18.35
N ARG A 133 9.96 11.36 -18.83
CA ARG A 133 8.64 11.43 -19.48
C ARG A 133 7.52 11.85 -18.50
N GLU A 134 7.59 11.38 -17.26
CA GLU A 134 6.73 11.76 -16.14
C GLU A 134 7.43 12.81 -15.27
N GLN A 135 7.98 13.81 -15.89
CA GLN A 135 8.79 14.87 -15.31
C GLN A 135 8.18 15.51 -14.05
N CYS A 136 8.99 15.70 -13.01
CA CYS A 136 8.55 16.24 -11.73
C CYS A 136 9.06 17.67 -11.42
N ASP A 137 9.44 18.44 -12.41
CA ASP A 137 9.96 19.80 -12.19
C ASP A 137 8.91 20.93 -12.15
N GLY A 138 7.62 20.57 -12.14
CA GLY A 138 6.52 21.50 -11.88
C GLY A 138 6.35 22.64 -12.90
N TYR A 139 7.19 22.72 -13.90
CA TYR A 139 7.22 23.82 -14.88
C TYR A 139 7.56 23.31 -16.27
N SER A 140 6.59 22.79 -16.97
CA SER A 140 6.58 22.87 -18.42
C SER A 140 5.31 23.58 -18.84
N ASP A 141 5.43 24.53 -19.75
CA ASP A 141 4.31 25.30 -20.33
C ASP A 141 3.30 24.39 -21.07
N GLU A 142 3.60 23.12 -21.19
CA GLU A 142 2.72 22.11 -21.76
C GLU A 142 2.05 21.27 -20.68
N LEU A 143 1.17 21.87 -19.89
CA LEU A 143 0.30 21.17 -18.94
C LEU A 143 1.01 20.55 -17.74
N ALA A 144 0.68 21.02 -16.59
CA ALA A 144 0.70 20.39 -15.27
C ALA A 144 0.80 18.84 -15.24
N ARG A 145 1.88 18.26 -15.76
CA ARG A 145 2.08 16.83 -15.87
C ARG A 145 3.03 16.28 -14.81
N ALA A 146 3.32 17.05 -13.78
CA ALA A 146 4.28 16.69 -12.79
C ALA A 146 3.66 16.58 -11.42
N THR A 147 3.99 15.52 -10.70
CA THR A 147 3.82 15.52 -9.25
C THR A 147 4.88 16.43 -8.65
N TYR A 148 4.50 17.35 -7.77
CA TYR A 148 5.43 18.30 -7.15
C TYR A 148 6.57 17.65 -6.37
N ASN A 149 6.41 16.39 -5.95
CA ASN A 149 7.34 15.67 -5.10
C ASN A 149 7.75 14.28 -5.63
N GLY A 150 7.43 13.98 -6.89
CA GLY A 150 7.80 12.71 -7.51
C GLY A 150 6.90 11.51 -7.19
N TYR A 151 5.79 11.71 -6.47
CA TYR A 151 4.84 10.65 -6.15
C TYR A 151 3.47 10.92 -6.77
N GLY A 152 2.95 9.97 -7.54
CA GLY A 152 1.59 9.98 -8.05
C GLY A 152 0.73 8.93 -7.33
N MET A 153 -0.58 9.15 -7.29
CA MET A 153 -1.51 8.17 -6.70
C MET A 153 -1.75 7.01 -7.68
N ARG A 154 -1.36 5.80 -7.27
CA ARG A 154 -1.61 4.56 -8.02
C ARG A 154 -2.80 3.78 -7.48
N LYS A 155 -3.08 3.91 -6.21
CA LYS A 155 -4.21 3.23 -5.56
C LYS A 155 -5.48 3.39 -6.38
N PHE A 156 -6.19 2.29 -6.62
CA PHE A 156 -7.36 2.22 -7.50
C PHE A 156 -7.08 2.24 -9.01
N LEU A 157 -5.82 2.09 -9.44
CA LEU A 157 -5.48 1.87 -10.84
C LEU A 157 -4.90 0.46 -11.04
N ARG A 158 -5.45 -0.29 -11.96
CA ARG A 158 -4.88 -1.59 -12.38
C ARG A 158 -4.06 -1.42 -13.65
N ASP A 159 -2.96 -2.19 -13.72
CA ASP A 159 -2.10 -2.26 -14.90
C ASP A 159 -2.60 -3.28 -15.93
N ARG A 160 -3.91 -3.33 -16.17
CA ARG A 160 -4.49 -4.21 -17.19
C ARG A 160 -5.23 -3.38 -18.22
N SER A 161 -4.84 -3.54 -19.48
CA SER A 161 -5.40 -2.80 -20.62
C SER A 161 -6.91 -2.98 -20.81
N THR A 162 -7.50 -4.04 -20.26
CA THR A 162 -8.91 -4.37 -20.38
C THR A 162 -9.79 -3.87 -19.22
N GLU A 163 -9.21 -3.50 -18.10
CA GLU A 163 -9.96 -3.18 -16.88
C GLU A 163 -10.10 -1.69 -16.61
N VAL A 164 -9.31 -0.88 -17.25
CA VAL A 164 -9.38 0.58 -17.17
C VAL A 164 -10.49 1.15 -18.07
N GLY A 165 -11.37 0.36 -18.54
CA GLY A 165 -12.51 0.71 -19.40
C GLY A 165 -13.83 0.71 -18.65
N GLY A 166 -14.04 1.61 -17.72
CA GLY A 166 -15.38 2.06 -17.31
C GLY A 166 -16.27 1.06 -16.59
N LYS A 167 -15.74 0.06 -15.91
CA LYS A 167 -16.58 -0.88 -15.16
C LYS A 167 -16.18 -0.97 -13.71
N PHE A 168 -17.02 -0.42 -12.87
CA PHE A 168 -17.14 -0.68 -11.44
C PHE A 168 -15.89 -0.46 -10.58
N TYR A 169 -15.89 0.66 -9.92
CA TYR A 169 -15.11 0.80 -8.70
C TYR A 169 -16.00 0.45 -7.52
N SER A 170 -15.65 -0.64 -6.84
CA SER A 170 -16.07 -0.84 -5.46
C SER A 170 -15.12 0.01 -4.62
N CYS A 171 -15.65 0.95 -3.84
CA CYS A 171 -14.86 1.65 -2.85
C CYS A 171 -15.04 0.91 -1.52
N PRO A 172 -14.09 0.10 -1.08
CA PRO A 172 -14.17 -0.57 0.20
C PRO A 172 -14.08 0.48 1.31
N LEU A 173 -15.09 0.49 2.18
CA LEU A 173 -15.18 1.37 3.34
C LEU A 173 -14.63 0.70 4.59
N ILE A 174 -14.93 -0.60 4.77
CA ILE A 174 -14.42 -1.41 5.87
C ILE A 174 -13.90 -2.73 5.29
N ARG A 175 -12.69 -3.09 5.66
CA ARG A 175 -12.04 -4.34 5.27
C ARG A 175 -11.52 -5.12 6.47
N LEU A 176 -11.33 -6.42 6.29
CA LEU A 176 -10.85 -7.31 7.33
C LEU A 176 -9.51 -6.89 7.98
N PRO A 177 -8.51 -6.36 7.23
CA PRO A 177 -7.28 -5.84 7.85
C PRO A 177 -7.55 -4.77 8.90
N GLU A 178 -8.50 -3.87 8.68
CA GLU A 178 -8.89 -2.85 9.65
C GLU A 178 -9.39 -3.49 10.96
N ILE A 179 -10.19 -4.54 10.86
CA ILE A 179 -10.68 -5.26 12.05
C ILE A 179 -9.51 -5.86 12.83
N TYR A 180 -8.53 -6.45 12.14
CA TYR A 180 -7.35 -7.02 12.80
C TYR A 180 -6.51 -5.93 13.49
N LEU A 181 -6.27 -4.81 12.81
CA LEU A 181 -5.51 -3.71 13.39
C LEU A 181 -6.24 -3.06 14.56
N ASN A 182 -7.56 -2.87 14.49
CA ASN A 182 -8.38 -2.36 15.59
C ASN A 182 -8.34 -3.29 16.82
N ILE A 183 -8.32 -4.62 16.62
CA ILE A 183 -8.17 -5.58 17.71
C ILE A 183 -6.77 -5.46 18.32
N ALA A 184 -5.73 -5.40 17.51
CA ALA A 184 -4.35 -5.25 17.98
C ALA A 184 -4.17 -3.96 18.80
N GLU A 185 -4.71 -2.85 18.30
CA GLU A 185 -4.71 -1.57 19.02
C GLU A 185 -5.45 -1.67 20.35
N ALA A 186 -6.67 -2.21 20.36
CA ALA A 186 -7.45 -2.37 21.58
C ALA A 186 -6.75 -3.25 22.63
N MET A 187 -6.11 -4.35 22.20
CA MET A 187 -5.33 -5.20 23.11
C MET A 187 -4.13 -4.45 23.67
N ASN A 188 -3.44 -3.67 22.86
CA ASN A 188 -2.33 -2.83 23.30
C ASN A 188 -2.77 -1.78 24.32
N GLU A 189 -3.85 -1.06 24.05
CA GLU A 189 -4.39 -0.02 24.94
C GLU A 189 -4.89 -0.58 26.28
N LEU A 190 -5.36 -1.82 26.28
CA LEU A 190 -5.76 -2.52 27.52
C LEU A 190 -4.58 -3.10 28.30
N GLY A 191 -3.34 -2.90 27.84
CA GLY A 191 -2.14 -3.50 28.45
C GLY A 191 -2.05 -5.02 28.28
N LYS A 192 -2.73 -5.57 27.27
CA LYS A 192 -2.82 -7.00 26.95
C LYS A 192 -2.19 -7.35 25.61
N ALA A 193 -1.21 -6.59 25.17
CA ALA A 193 -0.60 -6.75 23.83
C ALA A 193 0.00 -8.15 23.60
N THR A 194 0.41 -8.84 24.65
CA THR A 194 1.01 -10.18 24.60
C THR A 194 0.09 -11.30 25.12
N ASP A 195 -1.11 -10.94 25.59
CA ASP A 195 -2.09 -11.91 26.05
C ASP A 195 -2.78 -12.56 24.85
N LYS A 196 -2.94 -13.87 24.86
CA LYS A 196 -3.68 -14.57 23.81
C LYS A 196 -5.18 -14.48 24.06
N ASP A 197 -5.92 -14.16 23.03
CA ASP A 197 -7.38 -14.17 23.03
C ASP A 197 -7.97 -15.59 22.87
N GLU A 198 -9.30 -15.66 22.72
CA GLU A 198 -10.02 -16.93 22.49
C GLU A 198 -9.65 -17.64 21.18
N PHE A 199 -9.00 -16.95 20.24
CA PHE A 199 -8.50 -17.51 18.98
C PHE A 199 -7.02 -17.89 19.06
N GLY A 200 -6.39 -17.73 20.23
CA GLY A 200 -4.98 -18.00 20.48
C GLY A 200 -4.05 -16.95 19.89
N ARG A 201 -4.54 -15.73 19.65
CA ARG A 201 -3.80 -14.62 19.03
C ARG A 201 -3.59 -13.47 20.01
N ASP A 202 -2.42 -12.86 19.95
CA ASP A 202 -2.12 -11.60 20.62
C ASP A 202 -2.13 -10.42 19.63
N ALA A 203 -1.80 -9.21 20.08
CA ALA A 203 -1.80 -8.02 19.25
C ALA A 203 -0.82 -8.15 18.07
N TYR A 204 0.35 -8.74 18.30
CA TYR A 204 1.36 -8.93 17.25
C TYR A 204 0.89 -9.93 16.20
N ASP A 205 0.23 -11.00 16.59
CA ASP A 205 -0.33 -11.96 15.63
C ASP A 205 -1.33 -11.29 14.68
N TYR A 206 -2.20 -10.42 15.19
CA TYR A 206 -3.15 -9.69 14.36
C TYR A 206 -2.46 -8.74 13.38
N VAL A 207 -1.45 -8.00 13.81
CA VAL A 207 -0.63 -7.14 12.92
C VAL A 207 0.07 -8.00 11.88
N ASN A 208 0.62 -9.15 12.29
CA ASN A 208 1.39 -10.01 11.42
C ASN A 208 0.54 -10.71 10.35
N LEU A 209 -0.74 -10.96 10.59
CA LEU A 209 -1.65 -11.41 9.52
C LEU A 209 -1.67 -10.43 8.32
N VAL A 210 -1.63 -9.14 8.60
CA VAL A 210 -1.62 -8.10 7.55
C VAL A 210 -0.25 -7.98 6.90
N ARG A 211 0.83 -8.10 7.68
CA ARG A 211 2.22 -8.03 7.20
C ARG A 211 2.60 -9.23 6.34
N GLU A 212 2.26 -10.44 6.80
CA GLU A 212 2.57 -11.70 6.11
C GLU A 212 1.97 -11.75 4.70
N ARG A 213 0.73 -11.28 4.52
CA ARG A 213 0.08 -11.22 3.22
C ARG A 213 0.95 -10.53 2.15
N VAL A 214 1.64 -9.48 2.54
CA VAL A 214 2.53 -8.71 1.66
C VAL A 214 4.01 -9.09 1.83
N LYS A 215 4.27 -10.22 2.48
CA LYS A 215 5.61 -10.78 2.74
C LYS A 215 6.55 -9.84 3.50
N MET A 216 6.00 -8.95 4.29
CA MET A 216 6.81 -8.16 5.22
C MET A 216 7.23 -9.02 6.42
N PRO A 217 8.44 -8.82 6.94
CA PRO A 217 8.89 -9.50 8.16
C PRO A 217 7.95 -9.26 9.32
N ALA A 218 7.83 -10.25 10.19
CA ALA A 218 6.97 -10.16 11.35
C ALA A 218 7.40 -9.02 12.29
N LEU A 219 6.41 -8.28 12.77
CA LEU A 219 6.59 -7.35 13.88
C LEU A 219 6.68 -8.16 15.18
N THR A 220 7.63 -7.82 16.02
CA THR A 220 7.86 -8.48 17.31
C THR A 220 7.92 -7.45 18.42
N SER A 221 7.74 -7.90 19.67
CA SER A 221 7.89 -7.03 20.85
C SER A 221 9.30 -6.46 21.03
N GLN A 222 10.30 -7.03 20.37
CA GLN A 222 11.66 -6.49 20.33
C GLN A 222 11.77 -5.28 19.36
N LYS A 223 11.03 -5.31 18.25
CA LYS A 223 10.98 -4.20 17.28
C LYS A 223 10.05 -3.07 17.77
N ALA A 224 8.90 -3.44 18.31
CA ALA A 224 7.92 -2.49 18.84
C ALA A 224 7.40 -3.00 20.19
N ALA A 225 7.92 -2.48 21.29
CA ALA A 225 7.48 -2.85 22.62
C ALA A 225 5.98 -2.51 22.85
N PRO A 226 5.26 -3.25 23.70
CA PRO A 226 3.89 -2.89 24.09
C PRO A 226 3.77 -1.44 24.54
N GLY A 227 2.63 -0.82 24.32
CA GLY A 227 2.36 0.59 24.60
C GLY A 227 2.56 1.49 23.39
N LEU A 228 3.21 2.64 23.58
CA LEU A 228 3.37 3.65 22.53
C LEU A 228 4.10 3.13 21.27
N PRO A 229 5.23 2.39 21.37
CA PRO A 229 5.90 1.88 20.18
C PRO A 229 5.03 0.96 19.32
N LEU A 230 4.26 0.06 19.95
CA LEU A 230 3.35 -0.82 19.22
C LEU A 230 2.17 -0.05 18.63
N ARG A 231 1.64 0.96 19.34
CA ARG A 231 0.61 1.85 18.80
C ARG A 231 1.08 2.55 17.53
N GLU A 232 2.28 3.13 17.54
CA GLU A 232 2.86 3.80 16.38
C GLU A 232 3.10 2.83 15.20
N ALA A 233 3.39 1.57 15.48
CA ALA A 233 3.58 0.55 14.45
C ALA A 233 2.25 0.00 13.88
N ILE A 234 1.12 0.15 14.59
CA ILE A 234 -0.22 -0.25 14.13
C ILE A 234 -0.85 0.84 13.26
N LEU A 235 -0.67 2.12 13.60
CA LEU A 235 -1.24 3.30 12.94
C LEU A 235 -0.50 3.65 11.65
#